data_3d1426f1668c0c0d838a84ecc6fb812d
#
_entry.id   3d1426f1668c0c0d838a84ecc6fb812d
#
_cell.length_a   1.000
_cell.length_b   1.000
_cell.length_c   1.000
_cell.angle_alpha   90.00
_cell.angle_beta   90.00
_cell.angle_gamma   90.00
#
_symmetry.space_group_name_H-M   'P 1'
#
loop_
_entity.id
_entity.type
_entity.pdbx_description
1 polymer ?
#
loop_
_entity_poly.entity_id
_entity_poly.type
_entity_poly.pdbx_seq_one_letter_code
_entity_poly.pdbx_strand_id
1 'polypeptide(L)'
;MGNKTSVLHILYALFPLNYERYIEPFGGSGAVLLGKKKPDKFEVYNDYNHNLVNLFCCMRDRPLAFIKELGFYPLNSRDDFNAIRDFFKQEKFDDKYLDEELQLTKIILPDLKAEEVIKLYVRMKKDYDLRRAVMFLKLLRYSYSSGG
;
A
#
# COMPACT_ATOMS: atom_id res chain seq x y z
N MET A 1 3.38 9.45 -14.31
CA MET A 1 2.10 8.79 -14.00
C MET A 1 0.97 9.76 -14.29
N GLY A 2 0.00 9.37 -15.11
CA GLY A 2 -1.17 10.20 -15.38
C GLY A 2 -2.00 10.39 -14.10
N ASN A 3 -2.18 11.64 -13.68
CA ASN A 3 -2.99 11.95 -12.52
C ASN A 3 -4.46 12.13 -12.96
N LYS A 4 -5.34 11.20 -12.60
CA LYS A 4 -6.77 11.27 -12.89
C LYS A 4 -7.52 12.24 -11.96
N THR A 5 -6.85 12.89 -11.02
CA THR A 5 -7.49 13.72 -9.98
C THR A 5 -8.28 14.88 -10.58
N SER A 6 -7.78 15.51 -11.64
CA SER A 6 -8.47 16.63 -12.31
C SER A 6 -9.79 16.27 -12.99
N VAL A 7 -9.99 14.99 -13.34
CA VAL A 7 -11.16 14.50 -14.05
C VAL A 7 -12.08 13.61 -13.19
N LEU A 8 -11.80 13.46 -11.89
CA LEU A 8 -12.58 12.60 -11.00
C LEU A 8 -14.05 12.94 -10.96
N HIS A 9 -14.39 14.23 -10.94
CA HIS A 9 -15.78 14.69 -10.91
C HIS A 9 -16.56 14.26 -12.17
N ILE A 10 -15.90 14.26 -13.33
CA ILE A 10 -16.51 13.80 -14.60
C ILE A 10 -16.65 12.28 -14.56
N LEU A 11 -15.61 11.56 -14.13
CA LEU A 11 -15.64 10.11 -14.07
C LEU A 11 -16.77 9.61 -13.14
N TYR A 12 -16.91 10.20 -11.95
CA TYR A 12 -17.98 9.81 -11.02
C TYR A 12 -19.38 10.13 -11.53
N ALA A 13 -19.53 11.19 -12.30
CA ALA A 13 -20.81 11.51 -12.93
C ALA A 13 -21.24 10.50 -14.02
N LEU A 14 -20.26 9.77 -14.58
CA LEU A 14 -20.48 8.73 -15.59
C LEU A 14 -20.68 7.34 -15.00
N PHE A 15 -20.48 7.18 -13.68
CA PHE A 15 -20.70 5.88 -13.04
C PHE A 15 -22.17 5.50 -13.07
N PRO A 16 -22.49 4.20 -13.25
CA PRO A 16 -23.87 3.73 -13.13
C PRO A 16 -24.44 4.09 -11.75
N LEU A 17 -25.72 4.43 -11.68
CA LEU A 17 -26.37 4.78 -10.42
C LEU A 17 -26.42 3.61 -9.42
N ASN A 18 -26.50 2.39 -9.94
CA ASN A 18 -26.58 1.16 -9.16
C ASN A 18 -25.52 0.16 -9.64
N TYR A 19 -24.47 -0.01 -8.85
CA TYR A 19 -23.47 -1.06 -9.05
C TYR A 19 -22.99 -1.58 -7.69
N GLU A 20 -22.60 -2.85 -7.66
CA GLU A 20 -22.13 -3.50 -6.43
C GLU A 20 -20.64 -3.80 -6.45
N ARG A 21 -20.02 -3.69 -7.62
CA ARG A 21 -18.61 -4.04 -7.83
C ARG A 21 -17.89 -2.94 -8.57
N TYR A 22 -16.74 -2.56 -8.08
CA TYR A 22 -15.84 -1.65 -8.73
C TYR A 22 -14.49 -2.35 -9.01
N ILE A 23 -14.05 -2.31 -10.26
CA ILE A 23 -12.78 -2.92 -10.67
C ILE A 23 -11.96 -1.87 -11.39
N GLU A 24 -10.77 -1.59 -10.88
CA GLU A 24 -9.80 -0.67 -11.46
C GLU A 24 -8.59 -1.48 -11.98
N PRO A 25 -8.58 -1.90 -13.27
CA PRO A 25 -7.56 -2.79 -13.82
C PRO A 25 -6.21 -2.11 -14.04
N PHE A 26 -6.18 -0.78 -14.15
CA PHE A 26 -4.99 0.06 -14.30
C PHE A 26 -5.04 1.20 -13.30
N GLY A 27 -4.90 0.85 -12.03
CA GLY A 27 -5.19 1.72 -10.91
C GLY A 27 -4.26 2.93 -10.79
N GLY A 28 -2.99 2.78 -11.12
CA GLY A 28 -2.01 3.84 -10.99
C GLY A 28 -1.98 4.40 -9.56
N SER A 29 -2.19 5.70 -9.40
CA SER A 29 -2.24 6.34 -8.07
C SER A 29 -3.46 5.92 -7.20
N GLY A 30 -4.38 5.11 -7.72
CA GLY A 30 -5.62 4.77 -7.05
C GLY A 30 -6.60 5.94 -6.88
N ALA A 31 -6.40 7.03 -7.62
CA ALA A 31 -7.15 8.26 -7.42
C ALA A 31 -8.67 8.07 -7.55
N VAL A 32 -9.12 7.21 -8.45
CA VAL A 32 -10.55 6.94 -8.63
C VAL A 32 -11.08 6.09 -7.48
N LEU A 33 -10.39 5.01 -7.12
CA LEU A 33 -10.79 4.13 -6.01
C LEU A 33 -10.81 4.89 -4.68
N LEU A 34 -9.73 5.60 -4.36
CA LEU A 34 -9.56 6.29 -3.08
C LEU A 34 -10.36 7.59 -2.97
N GLY A 35 -10.74 8.19 -4.10
CA GLY A 35 -11.52 9.43 -4.13
C GLY A 35 -13.03 9.22 -4.02
N LYS A 36 -13.52 7.98 -4.00
CA LYS A 36 -14.94 7.69 -3.82
C LYS A 36 -15.40 8.09 -2.41
N LYS A 37 -16.61 8.63 -2.31
CA LYS A 37 -17.21 9.03 -1.03
C LYS A 37 -17.50 7.84 -0.10
N LYS A 38 -17.77 6.68 -0.67
CA LYS A 38 -18.07 5.43 0.05
C LYS A 38 -17.43 4.26 -0.69
N PRO A 39 -16.93 3.25 0.04
CA PRO A 39 -16.50 2.00 -0.57
C PRO A 39 -17.71 1.23 -1.11
N ASP A 40 -17.48 0.46 -2.17
CA ASP A 40 -18.48 -0.49 -2.69
C ASP A 40 -18.41 -1.82 -1.94
N LYS A 41 -19.41 -2.69 -2.13
CA LYS A 41 -19.43 -4.01 -1.51
C LYS A 41 -18.25 -4.88 -1.92
N PHE A 42 -17.75 -4.66 -3.14
CA PHE A 42 -16.60 -5.38 -3.67
C PHE A 42 -15.77 -4.45 -4.54
N GLU A 43 -14.49 -4.30 -4.19
CA GLU A 43 -13.54 -3.44 -4.88
C GLU A 43 -12.28 -4.21 -5.24
N VAL A 44 -11.84 -4.08 -6.49
CA VAL A 44 -10.58 -4.63 -6.97
C VAL A 44 -9.71 -3.52 -7.51
N TYR A 45 -8.52 -3.41 -6.94
CA TYR A 45 -7.45 -2.59 -7.47
C TYR A 45 -6.41 -3.51 -8.11
N ASN A 46 -6.04 -3.23 -9.34
CA ASN A 46 -4.98 -3.91 -10.05
C ASN A 46 -4.07 -2.89 -10.74
N ASP A 47 -2.79 -3.20 -10.77
CA ASP A 47 -1.80 -2.44 -11.54
C ASP A 47 -0.67 -3.38 -12.00
N TYR A 48 -0.05 -3.06 -13.12
CA TYR A 48 1.11 -3.81 -13.62
C TYR A 48 2.34 -3.61 -12.71
N ASN A 49 2.42 -2.48 -12.03
CA ASN A 49 3.53 -2.17 -11.13
C ASN A 49 3.35 -2.86 -9.77
N HIS A 50 4.01 -4.00 -9.59
CA HIS A 50 3.97 -4.78 -8.35
C HIS A 50 4.37 -3.98 -7.10
N ASN A 51 5.27 -3.00 -7.20
CA ASN A 51 5.63 -2.14 -6.07
C ASN A 51 4.45 -1.28 -5.62
N LEU A 52 3.63 -0.84 -6.56
CA LEU A 52 2.44 -0.05 -6.28
C LEU A 52 1.35 -0.92 -5.63
N VAL A 53 1.13 -2.13 -6.12
CA VAL A 53 0.21 -3.10 -5.52
C VAL A 53 0.67 -3.45 -4.10
N ASN A 54 1.95 -3.77 -3.91
CA ASN A 54 2.53 -4.03 -2.58
C ASN A 54 2.35 -2.85 -1.63
N LEU A 55 2.56 -1.62 -2.10
CA LEU A 55 2.33 -0.41 -1.31
C LEU A 55 0.90 -0.34 -0.78
N PHE A 56 -0.10 -0.49 -1.67
CA PHE A 56 -1.51 -0.43 -1.26
C PHE A 56 -1.91 -1.59 -0.35
N CYS A 57 -1.41 -2.80 -0.59
CA CYS A 57 -1.63 -3.94 0.30
C CYS A 57 -1.06 -3.69 1.70
N CYS A 58 0.18 -3.22 1.81
CA CYS A 58 0.81 -2.91 3.09
C CYS A 58 0.07 -1.80 3.85
N MET A 59 -0.37 -0.75 3.14
CA MET A 59 -1.13 0.35 3.75
C MET A 59 -2.50 -0.11 4.27
N ARG A 60 -3.18 -0.99 3.55
CA ARG A 60 -4.50 -1.52 3.90
C ARG A 60 -4.43 -2.51 5.07
N ASP A 61 -3.52 -3.47 4.98
CA ASP A 61 -3.55 -4.66 5.82
C ASP A 61 -2.60 -4.56 7.02
N ARG A 62 -1.55 -3.71 6.93
CA ARG A 62 -0.53 -3.55 7.97
C ARG A 62 -0.19 -2.07 8.26
N PRO A 63 -1.21 -1.22 8.51
CA PRO A 63 -1.01 0.24 8.62
C PRO A 63 -0.06 0.64 9.74
N LEU A 64 -0.10 -0.02 10.90
CA LEU A 64 0.77 0.32 12.03
C LEU A 64 2.23 0.00 11.75
N ALA A 65 2.53 -1.17 11.20
CA ALA A 65 3.89 -1.54 10.81
C ALA A 65 4.41 -0.65 9.68
N PHE A 66 3.53 -0.28 8.73
CA PHE A 66 3.85 0.65 7.66
C PHE A 66 4.25 2.04 8.19
N ILE A 67 3.48 2.60 9.15
CA ILE A 67 3.76 3.90 9.78
C ILE A 67 5.06 3.84 10.59
N LYS A 68 5.29 2.77 11.35
CA LYS A 68 6.54 2.56 12.08
C LYS A 68 7.75 2.58 11.14
N GLU A 69 7.71 1.80 10.06
CA GLU A 69 8.79 1.74 9.08
C GLU A 69 8.99 3.08 8.36
N LEU A 70 7.90 3.81 8.08
CA LEU A 70 7.97 5.12 7.45
C LEU A 70 8.75 6.15 8.28
N GLY A 71 8.67 6.07 9.61
CA GLY A 71 9.35 6.97 10.53
C GLY A 71 10.87 6.77 10.60
N PHE A 72 11.40 5.60 10.21
CA PHE A 72 12.82 5.28 10.31
C PHE A 72 13.70 5.92 9.23
N TYR A 73 13.15 6.39 8.14
CA TYR A 73 13.90 6.85 6.98
C TYR A 73 13.56 8.29 6.61
N PRO A 74 14.17 9.29 7.26
CA PRO A 74 14.10 10.65 6.76
C PRO A 74 14.75 10.69 5.38
N LEU A 75 14.12 11.37 4.44
CA LEU A 75 14.65 11.55 3.10
C LEU A 75 14.82 13.03 2.87
N ASN A 76 16.06 13.48 2.74
CA ASN A 76 16.37 14.88 2.60
C ASN A 76 17.44 15.18 1.53
N SER A 77 17.97 14.15 0.86
CA SER A 77 19.04 14.34 -0.11
C SER A 77 18.89 13.53 -1.40
N ARG A 78 19.62 13.94 -2.45
CA ARG A 78 19.72 13.20 -3.72
C ARG A 78 20.40 11.84 -3.51
N ASP A 79 21.30 11.75 -2.54
CA ASP A 79 22.01 10.50 -2.20
C ASP A 79 21.05 9.47 -1.60
N ASP A 80 20.11 9.91 -0.76
CA ASP A 80 19.04 9.05 -0.25
C ASP A 80 18.17 8.51 -1.38
N PHE A 81 17.84 9.35 -2.37
CA PHE A 81 17.10 8.92 -3.55
C PHE A 81 17.83 7.83 -4.34
N ASN A 82 19.15 8.01 -4.57
CA ASN A 82 19.97 7.04 -5.27
C ASN A 82 20.08 5.73 -4.47
N ALA A 83 20.28 5.82 -3.16
CA ALA A 83 20.33 4.65 -2.27
C ALA A 83 19.02 3.86 -2.31
N ILE A 84 17.86 4.53 -2.32
CA ILE A 84 16.56 3.86 -2.44
C ILE A 84 16.40 3.21 -3.82
N ARG A 85 16.78 3.91 -4.89
CA ARG A 85 16.73 3.33 -6.23
C ARG A 85 17.57 2.06 -6.35
N ASP A 86 18.75 2.04 -5.73
CA ASP A 86 19.63 0.87 -5.73
C ASP A 86 19.08 -0.25 -4.83
N PHE A 87 18.39 0.10 -3.74
CA PHE A 87 17.66 -0.85 -2.91
C PHE A 87 16.60 -1.65 -3.70
N PHE A 88 15.91 -1.04 -4.68
CA PHE A 88 14.92 -1.74 -5.52
C PHE A 88 15.52 -2.82 -6.43
N LYS A 89 16.84 -2.87 -6.57
CA LYS A 89 17.55 -3.94 -7.29
C LYS A 89 17.69 -5.22 -6.46
N GLN A 90 17.44 -5.16 -5.15
CA GLN A 90 17.51 -6.30 -4.25
C GLN A 90 16.19 -7.10 -4.27
N GLU A 91 16.30 -8.45 -4.18
CA GLU A 91 15.14 -9.33 -4.35
C GLU A 91 14.42 -9.72 -3.05
N LYS A 92 15.05 -9.61 -1.88
CA LYS A 92 14.49 -10.08 -0.61
C LYS A 92 14.70 -9.09 0.52
N PHE A 93 13.67 -8.96 1.36
CA PHE A 93 13.66 -8.12 2.54
C PHE A 93 13.09 -8.85 3.74
N ASP A 94 13.66 -8.60 4.93
CA ASP A 94 13.18 -9.14 6.19
C ASP A 94 12.04 -8.26 6.74
N ASP A 95 11.00 -8.94 7.18
CA ASP A 95 9.86 -8.31 7.84
C ASP A 95 10.00 -8.41 9.36
N LYS A 96 10.64 -7.42 9.95
CA LYS A 96 10.92 -7.38 11.39
C LYS A 96 9.70 -7.10 12.27
N TYR A 97 8.58 -6.65 11.70
CA TYR A 97 7.39 -6.30 12.47
C TYR A 97 6.40 -7.45 12.63
N LEU A 98 6.57 -8.53 11.88
CA LEU A 98 5.64 -9.65 11.92
C LEU A 98 5.52 -10.26 13.32
N ASP A 99 6.64 -10.46 14.00
CA ASP A 99 6.64 -11.05 15.35
C ASP A 99 5.93 -10.17 16.36
N GLU A 100 6.12 -8.84 16.28
CA GLU A 100 5.41 -7.88 17.13
C GLU A 100 3.89 -7.92 16.85
N GLU A 101 3.48 -7.96 15.60
CA GLU A 101 2.07 -8.02 15.20
C GLU A 101 1.42 -9.33 15.65
N LEU A 102 2.12 -10.46 15.56
CA LEU A 102 1.65 -11.74 16.05
C LEU A 102 1.48 -11.75 17.58
N GLN A 103 2.42 -11.15 18.32
CA GLN A 103 2.32 -11.01 19.77
C GLN A 103 1.15 -10.11 20.16
N LEU A 104 0.99 -8.95 19.54
CA LEU A 104 -0.13 -8.04 19.80
C LEU A 104 -1.48 -8.69 19.48
N THR A 105 -1.55 -9.47 18.41
CA THR A 105 -2.77 -10.20 18.03
C THR A 105 -3.19 -11.17 19.12
N LYS A 106 -2.25 -11.92 19.72
CA LYS A 106 -2.52 -12.85 20.83
C LYS A 106 -2.99 -12.13 22.10
N ILE A 107 -2.51 -10.91 22.33
CA ILE A 107 -2.89 -10.13 23.52
C ILE A 107 -4.28 -9.51 23.37
N ILE A 108 -4.62 -9.04 22.17
CA ILE A 108 -5.82 -8.23 21.93
C ILE A 108 -7.04 -9.09 21.58
N LEU A 109 -6.85 -10.21 20.89
CA LEU A 109 -7.95 -11.04 20.41
C LEU A 109 -8.15 -12.30 21.28
N PRO A 110 -9.41 -12.77 21.44
CA PRO A 110 -9.69 -14.09 22.02
C PRO A 110 -9.00 -15.21 21.23
N ASP A 111 -8.57 -16.26 21.93
CA ASP A 111 -7.70 -17.31 21.39
C ASP A 111 -8.08 -17.85 20.00
N LEU A 112 -9.37 -18.19 19.79
CA LEU A 112 -9.85 -18.71 18.50
C LEU A 112 -9.69 -17.70 17.35
N LYS A 113 -10.00 -16.42 17.61
CA LYS A 113 -9.85 -15.36 16.59
C LYS A 113 -8.38 -15.01 16.37
N ALA A 114 -7.57 -15.06 17.42
CA ALA A 114 -6.14 -14.83 17.33
C ALA A 114 -5.46 -15.86 16.41
N GLU A 115 -5.82 -17.16 16.56
CA GLU A 115 -5.27 -18.21 15.71
C GLU A 115 -5.60 -18.03 14.21
N GLU A 116 -6.83 -17.63 13.89
CA GLU A 116 -7.23 -17.36 12.50
C GLU A 116 -6.45 -16.20 11.90
N VAL A 117 -6.31 -15.11 12.65
CA VAL A 117 -5.54 -13.93 12.21
C VAL A 117 -4.06 -14.25 12.08
N ILE A 118 -3.48 -15.02 13.01
CA ILE A 118 -2.09 -15.45 12.94
C ILE A 118 -1.84 -16.32 11.70
N LYS A 119 -2.72 -17.28 11.42
CA LYS A 119 -2.64 -18.11 10.19
C LYS A 119 -2.68 -17.23 8.93
N LEU A 120 -3.54 -16.21 8.93
CA LEU A 120 -3.63 -15.24 7.84
C LEU A 120 -2.31 -14.47 7.67
N TYR A 121 -1.76 -13.88 8.74
CA TYR A 121 -0.49 -13.15 8.69
C TYR A 121 0.68 -14.03 8.20
N VAL A 122 0.80 -15.24 8.73
CA VAL A 122 1.87 -16.18 8.31
C VAL A 122 1.74 -16.56 6.84
N ARG A 123 0.49 -16.75 6.35
CA ARG A 123 0.23 -17.01 4.92
C ARG A 123 0.60 -15.80 4.06
N MET A 124 0.28 -14.62 4.51
CA MET A 124 0.47 -13.36 3.79
C MET A 124 1.91 -12.82 3.90
N LYS A 125 2.76 -13.38 4.77
CA LYS A 125 4.16 -12.93 4.96
C LYS A 125 4.95 -12.85 3.66
N LYS A 126 4.64 -13.73 2.70
CA LYS A 126 5.32 -13.76 1.39
C LYS A 126 4.83 -12.67 0.43
N ASP A 127 3.65 -12.10 0.71
CA ASP A 127 2.95 -11.19 -0.19
C ASP A 127 3.19 -9.71 0.17
N TYR A 128 3.76 -9.44 1.37
CA TYR A 128 3.99 -8.09 1.86
C TYR A 128 5.47 -7.83 2.11
N ASP A 129 6.00 -6.86 1.40
CA ASP A 129 7.31 -6.30 1.64
C ASP A 129 7.16 -4.86 2.15
N LEU A 130 7.07 -4.71 3.48
CA LEU A 130 6.85 -3.43 4.14
C LEU A 130 7.94 -2.41 3.83
N ARG A 131 9.20 -2.82 3.90
CA ARG A 131 10.33 -1.94 3.61
C ARG A 131 10.31 -1.46 2.17
N ARG A 132 10.02 -2.36 1.24
CA ARG A 132 9.86 -2.03 -0.17
C ARG A 132 8.69 -1.06 -0.40
N ALA A 133 7.57 -1.27 0.28
CA ALA A 133 6.40 -0.39 0.19
C ALA A 133 6.73 1.03 0.66
N VAL A 134 7.38 1.16 1.83
CA VAL A 134 7.80 2.46 2.38
C VAL A 134 8.80 3.16 1.47
N MET A 135 9.81 2.43 0.99
CA MET A 135 10.80 2.99 0.07
C MET A 135 10.18 3.44 -1.24
N PHE A 136 9.19 2.68 -1.75
CA PHE A 136 8.47 3.05 -2.97
C PHE A 136 7.62 4.31 -2.76
N LEU A 137 6.92 4.44 -1.64
CA LEU A 137 6.19 5.67 -1.31
C LEU A 137 7.12 6.89 -1.27
N LYS A 138 8.27 6.75 -0.64
CA LYS A 138 9.28 7.81 -0.57
C LYS A 138 9.79 8.18 -1.98
N LEU A 139 10.10 7.20 -2.82
CA LEU A 139 10.52 7.42 -4.20
C LEU A 139 9.46 8.19 -5.00
N LEU A 140 8.19 7.82 -4.88
CA LEU A 140 7.08 8.52 -5.53
C LEU A 140 7.03 9.98 -5.09
N ARG A 141 7.10 10.24 -3.79
CA ARG A 141 7.04 11.61 -3.26
C ARG A 141 8.18 12.50 -3.80
N TYR A 142 9.39 11.96 -3.90
CA TYR A 142 10.54 12.70 -4.44
C TYR A 142 10.46 12.96 -5.94
N SER A 143 9.95 12.02 -6.70
CA SER A 143 9.76 12.20 -8.14
C SER A 143 8.79 13.33 -8.47
N TYR A 144 7.87 13.65 -7.56
CA TYR A 144 6.94 14.78 -7.75
C TYR A 144 7.49 16.12 -7.27
N SER A 145 8.42 16.13 -6.31
CA SER A 145 8.99 17.40 -5.79
C SER A 145 10.13 17.95 -6.63
N SER A 146 10.69 17.17 -7.55
CA SER A 146 11.79 17.60 -8.44
C SER A 146 11.31 18.20 -9.77
N GLY A 147 10.02 18.40 -9.96
CA GLY A 147 9.40 18.96 -11.16
C GLY A 147 8.80 20.35 -10.96
N GLY A 148 9.26 21.09 -9.96
CA GLY A 148 8.92 22.50 -9.71
C GLY A 148 10.09 23.39 -10.01
#